data_3addd9ef6dcbc82d311cb28ff5b8dff5
#
_entry.id   3addd9ef6dcbc82d311cb28ff5b8dff5
#
_cell.length_a   1.000
_cell.length_b   1.000
_cell.length_c   1.000
_cell.angle_alpha   90.00
_cell.angle_beta   90.00
_cell.angle_gamma   90.00
#
_symmetry.space_group_name_H-M   'P 1'
#
loop_
_entity.id
_entity.type
_entity.pdbx_description
1 polymer ?
#
loop_
_entity_poly.entity_id
_entity_poly.type
_entity_poly.pdbx_seq_one_letter_code
_entity_poly.pdbx_strand_id
1 'polypeptide(L)'
;MVKLKVLVTGSAGLVGRQVVKDLSNSHQVFSCYNESKPEYGDSVKMDLKNREMISSILTEKKPDIVIHLGAMTGVDLCEKEKTSASEINTKATEIIAKECSKLNSFLVYVSTDYVFDGNLGMYKEDDITNPLGFYGESKLEGEKVVQNFSTNWCIARTSTPFGLHPTKKSFPMWVIENLQKQKQIDVLIDQFTSPTY
;
A
#
# COMPACT_ATOMS: atom_id res chain seq x y z
N MET A 1 2.02 27.26 7.17
CA MET A 1 2.38 25.82 7.19
C MET A 1 3.45 25.60 6.12
N VAL A 2 4.51 24.84 6.40
CA VAL A 2 5.54 24.53 5.38
C VAL A 2 4.92 23.59 4.35
N LYS A 3 5.06 23.92 3.07
CA LYS A 3 4.56 23.07 1.96
C LYS A 3 5.59 21.97 1.71
N LEU A 4 5.26 20.73 2.07
CA LEU A 4 6.12 19.57 1.86
C LEU A 4 5.91 18.98 0.46
N LYS A 5 6.93 18.28 -0.05
CA LYS A 5 6.86 17.42 -1.22
C LYS A 5 6.56 15.99 -0.77
N VAL A 6 5.40 15.47 -1.13
CA VAL A 6 4.97 14.13 -0.77
C VAL A 6 4.86 13.27 -2.02
N LEU A 7 5.53 12.12 -2.03
CA LEU A 7 5.39 11.16 -3.12
C LEU A 7 4.55 9.98 -2.65
N VAL A 8 3.48 9.65 -3.39
CA VAL A 8 2.55 8.58 -3.04
C VAL A 8 2.58 7.52 -4.13
N THR A 9 3.02 6.31 -3.81
CA THR A 9 2.88 5.17 -4.73
C THR A 9 1.51 4.51 -4.57
N GLY A 10 1.00 3.87 -5.62
CA GLY A 10 -0.35 3.29 -5.56
C GLY A 10 -1.47 4.33 -5.43
N SER A 11 -1.20 5.55 -5.89
CA SER A 11 -2.06 6.75 -5.75
C SER A 11 -3.45 6.61 -6.39
N ALA A 12 -3.61 5.74 -7.38
CA ALA A 12 -4.91 5.42 -7.98
C ALA A 12 -5.64 4.25 -7.29
N GLY A 13 -5.14 3.77 -6.14
CA GLY A 13 -5.77 2.74 -5.31
C GLY A 13 -6.86 3.31 -4.41
N LEU A 14 -7.60 2.43 -3.72
CA LEU A 14 -8.68 2.81 -2.80
C LEU A 14 -8.19 3.81 -1.73
N VAL A 15 -7.13 3.44 -1.02
CA VAL A 15 -6.51 4.28 0.02
C VAL A 15 -5.73 5.44 -0.61
N GLY A 16 -4.93 5.14 -1.65
CA GLY A 16 -4.05 6.15 -2.28
C GLY A 16 -4.80 7.34 -2.84
N ARG A 17 -5.96 7.13 -3.45
CA ARG A 17 -6.81 8.21 -3.97
C ARG A 17 -7.23 9.18 -2.87
N GLN A 18 -7.66 8.66 -1.71
CA GLN A 18 -8.08 9.50 -0.60
C GLN A 18 -6.91 10.25 0.02
N VAL A 19 -5.79 9.56 0.27
CA VAL A 19 -4.55 10.15 0.79
C VAL A 19 -4.09 11.31 -0.10
N VAL A 20 -4.03 11.10 -1.42
CA VAL A 20 -3.61 12.15 -2.36
C VAL A 20 -4.58 13.32 -2.34
N LYS A 21 -5.90 13.06 -2.35
CA LYS A 21 -6.93 14.10 -2.30
C LYS A 21 -6.75 15.01 -1.10
N ASP A 22 -6.58 14.43 0.08
CA ASP A 22 -6.48 15.18 1.34
C ASP A 22 -5.18 15.97 1.42
N LEU A 23 -4.06 15.35 1.05
CA LEU A 23 -2.74 16.00 1.11
C LEU A 23 -2.56 17.09 0.05
N SER A 24 -3.22 16.99 -1.10
CA SER A 24 -3.11 17.98 -2.20
C SER A 24 -3.65 19.36 -1.82
N ASN A 25 -4.44 19.47 -0.74
CA ASN A 25 -4.94 20.74 -0.25
C ASN A 25 -3.85 21.61 0.41
N SER A 26 -2.78 20.99 0.94
CA SER A 26 -1.76 21.68 1.74
C SER A 26 -0.32 21.40 1.33
N HIS A 27 -0.08 20.37 0.52
CA HIS A 27 1.25 19.91 0.13
C HIS A 27 1.38 19.79 -1.40
N GLN A 28 2.61 19.68 -1.89
CA GLN A 28 2.87 19.24 -3.26
C GLN A 28 2.89 17.72 -3.29
N VAL A 29 1.95 17.10 -4.01
CA VAL A 29 1.81 15.64 -4.03
C VAL A 29 2.14 15.09 -5.41
N PHE A 30 3.18 14.25 -5.49
CA PHE A 30 3.53 13.44 -6.65
C PHE A 30 2.80 12.11 -6.58
N SER A 31 1.84 11.92 -7.48
CA SER A 31 0.91 10.80 -7.50
C SER A 31 1.41 9.72 -8.45
N CYS A 32 2.14 8.73 -7.92
CA CYS A 32 2.74 7.68 -8.72
C CYS A 32 1.73 6.57 -9.06
N TYR A 33 1.69 6.19 -10.35
CA TYR A 33 0.76 5.19 -10.89
C TYR A 33 1.43 4.31 -11.94
N ASN A 34 0.90 3.11 -12.13
CA ASN A 34 1.32 2.22 -13.23
C ASN A 34 0.31 2.27 -14.39
N GLU A 35 -0.91 1.80 -14.21
CA GLU A 35 -1.92 1.69 -15.27
C GLU A 35 -2.93 2.83 -15.24
N SER A 36 -3.60 2.98 -14.11
CA SER A 36 -4.68 3.95 -13.95
C SER A 36 -4.14 5.29 -13.47
N LYS A 37 -4.34 6.34 -14.26
CA LYS A 37 -3.91 7.69 -13.91
C LYS A 37 -4.72 8.21 -12.72
N PRO A 38 -4.07 8.79 -11.70
CA PRO A 38 -4.74 9.36 -10.54
C PRO A 38 -5.51 10.64 -10.88
N GLU A 39 -6.57 10.90 -10.11
CA GLU A 39 -7.43 12.08 -10.26
C GLU A 39 -6.82 13.34 -9.60
N TYR A 40 -6.05 13.15 -8.54
CA TYR A 40 -5.47 14.23 -7.72
C TYR A 40 -3.95 14.19 -7.73
N GLY A 41 -3.34 15.35 -7.46
CA GLY A 41 -1.89 15.54 -7.40
C GLY A 41 -1.20 15.57 -8.76
N ASP A 42 0.12 15.72 -8.74
CA ASP A 42 0.98 15.72 -9.94
C ASP A 42 1.21 14.28 -10.38
N SER A 43 0.59 13.86 -11.48
CA SER A 43 0.66 12.49 -11.98
C SER A 43 2.07 12.11 -12.43
N VAL A 44 2.62 11.02 -11.90
CA VAL A 44 3.95 10.48 -12.24
C VAL A 44 3.82 9.00 -12.61
N LYS A 45 4.19 8.66 -13.84
CA LYS A 45 4.22 7.25 -14.28
C LYS A 45 5.35 6.54 -13.55
N MET A 46 5.05 5.44 -12.83
CA MET A 46 6.02 4.64 -12.10
C MET A 46 5.59 3.17 -12.10
N ASP A 47 6.38 2.32 -12.73
CA ASP A 47 6.25 0.87 -12.62
C ASP A 47 7.16 0.36 -11.48
N LEU A 48 6.57 -0.27 -10.47
CA LEU A 48 7.30 -0.83 -9.33
C LEU A 48 8.22 -2.01 -9.70
N LYS A 49 8.04 -2.62 -10.87
CA LYS A 49 8.98 -3.63 -11.39
C LYS A 49 10.22 -3.00 -12.03
N ASN A 50 10.17 -1.71 -12.37
CA ASN A 50 11.30 -1.01 -12.98
C ASN A 50 12.13 -0.26 -11.93
N ARG A 51 13.22 -0.90 -11.49
CA ARG A 51 14.10 -0.40 -10.43
C ARG A 51 14.75 0.95 -10.75
N GLU A 52 15.19 1.11 -11.99
CA GLU A 52 15.88 2.33 -12.45
C GLU A 52 14.89 3.49 -12.48
N MET A 53 13.65 3.25 -12.91
CA MET A 53 12.58 4.25 -12.90
C MET A 53 12.26 4.72 -11.49
N ILE A 54 12.16 3.81 -10.50
CA ILE A 54 11.93 4.15 -9.10
C ILE A 54 13.03 5.09 -8.59
N SER A 55 14.29 4.70 -8.74
CA SER A 55 15.44 5.50 -8.28
C SER A 55 15.52 6.87 -8.98
N SER A 56 15.29 6.91 -10.29
CA SER A 56 15.31 8.15 -11.08
C SER A 56 14.24 9.12 -10.61
N ILE A 57 13.00 8.66 -10.42
CA ILE A 57 11.88 9.49 -9.97
C ILE A 57 12.14 10.05 -8.57
N LEU A 58 12.58 9.22 -7.63
CA LEU A 58 12.89 9.68 -6.26
C LEU A 58 14.02 10.71 -6.25
N THR A 59 15.07 10.47 -7.01
CA THR A 59 16.21 11.39 -7.15
C THR A 59 15.81 12.72 -7.80
N GLU A 60 14.92 12.70 -8.80
CA GLU A 60 14.42 13.90 -9.49
C GLU A 60 13.48 14.72 -8.60
N LYS A 61 12.49 14.06 -7.99
CA LYS A 61 11.43 14.73 -7.21
C LYS A 61 11.90 15.17 -5.84
N LYS A 62 12.86 14.46 -5.23
CA LYS A 62 13.40 14.71 -3.89
C LYS A 62 12.29 14.96 -2.88
N PRO A 63 11.41 13.97 -2.65
CA PRO A 63 10.30 14.14 -1.72
C PRO A 63 10.81 14.25 -0.27
N ASP A 64 10.14 15.05 0.54
CA ASP A 64 10.35 15.09 1.99
C ASP A 64 9.76 13.83 2.65
N ILE A 65 8.62 13.36 2.10
CA ILE A 65 7.89 12.18 2.58
C ILE A 65 7.54 11.28 1.40
N VAL A 66 7.74 9.98 1.58
CA VAL A 66 7.24 8.94 0.67
C VAL A 66 6.17 8.11 1.39
N ILE A 67 4.96 8.04 0.83
CA ILE A 67 3.88 7.15 1.29
C ILE A 67 3.78 5.99 0.31
N HIS A 68 4.26 4.83 0.72
CA HIS A 68 4.34 3.65 -0.13
C HIS A 68 3.12 2.74 0.07
N LEU A 69 2.11 2.92 -0.82
CA LEU A 69 0.86 2.16 -0.87
C LEU A 69 0.83 1.16 -2.04
N GLY A 70 1.75 1.32 -3.00
CA GLY A 70 1.79 0.47 -4.19
C GLY A 70 2.20 -0.96 -3.83
N ALA A 71 1.32 -1.92 -4.12
CA ALA A 71 1.54 -3.33 -3.84
C ALA A 71 0.69 -4.22 -4.77
N MET A 72 1.11 -5.46 -4.93
CA MET A 72 0.28 -6.55 -5.44
C MET A 72 -0.54 -7.08 -4.25
N THR A 73 -1.85 -6.85 -4.24
CA THR A 73 -2.72 -7.09 -3.08
C THR A 73 -3.69 -8.27 -3.24
N GLY A 74 -3.76 -8.86 -4.43
CA GLY A 74 -4.59 -10.06 -4.66
C GLY A 74 -3.97 -11.27 -3.98
N VAL A 75 -4.56 -11.74 -2.88
CA VAL A 75 -4.02 -12.84 -2.06
C VAL A 75 -3.79 -14.09 -2.92
N ASP A 76 -4.83 -14.56 -3.62
CA ASP A 76 -4.73 -15.73 -4.51
C ASP A 76 -3.77 -15.52 -5.68
N LEU A 77 -3.65 -14.28 -6.17
CA LEU A 77 -2.73 -13.95 -7.25
C LEU A 77 -1.29 -13.97 -6.76
N CYS A 78 -1.03 -13.52 -5.54
CA CYS A 78 0.30 -13.59 -4.93
C CYS A 78 0.77 -15.04 -4.74
N GLU A 79 -0.15 -15.98 -4.43
CA GLU A 79 0.18 -17.40 -4.37
C GLU A 79 0.58 -17.98 -5.74
N LYS A 80 -0.11 -17.56 -6.80
CA LYS A 80 0.15 -18.03 -8.18
C LYS A 80 1.39 -17.38 -8.79
N GLU A 81 1.63 -16.11 -8.49
CA GLU A 81 2.68 -15.29 -9.10
C GLU A 81 3.69 -14.80 -8.06
N LYS A 82 4.26 -15.71 -7.27
CA LYS A 82 5.18 -15.39 -6.15
C LYS A 82 6.35 -14.49 -6.57
N THR A 83 6.92 -14.72 -7.74
CA THR A 83 8.02 -13.89 -8.27
C THR A 83 7.57 -12.44 -8.47
N SER A 84 6.44 -12.21 -9.12
CA SER A 84 5.88 -10.87 -9.32
C SER A 84 5.53 -10.19 -7.99
N ALA A 85 4.93 -10.94 -7.06
CA ALA A 85 4.60 -10.42 -5.73
C ALA A 85 5.87 -10.00 -4.95
N SER A 86 6.92 -10.82 -4.98
CA SER A 86 8.22 -10.48 -4.38
C SER A 86 8.87 -9.26 -5.04
N GLU A 87 8.80 -9.15 -6.37
CA GLU A 87 9.35 -7.99 -7.08
C GLU A 87 8.66 -6.69 -6.69
N ILE A 88 7.33 -6.68 -6.61
CA ILE A 88 6.53 -5.50 -6.32
C ILE A 88 6.51 -5.18 -4.81
N ASN A 89 6.25 -6.19 -3.95
CA ASN A 89 6.00 -5.94 -2.53
C ASN A 89 7.28 -5.86 -1.70
N THR A 90 8.36 -6.55 -2.13
CA THR A 90 9.62 -6.61 -1.37
C THR A 90 10.72 -5.82 -2.06
N LYS A 91 11.08 -6.18 -3.31
CA LYS A 91 12.25 -5.60 -3.98
C LYS A 91 12.05 -4.12 -4.35
N ALA A 92 10.85 -3.73 -4.79
CA ALA A 92 10.54 -2.31 -5.02
C ALA A 92 10.59 -1.51 -3.71
N THR A 93 10.05 -2.08 -2.63
CA THR A 93 10.10 -1.49 -1.29
C THR A 93 11.55 -1.29 -0.82
N GLU A 94 12.44 -2.25 -1.08
CA GLU A 94 13.86 -2.14 -0.76
C GLU A 94 14.53 -0.96 -1.48
N ILE A 95 14.22 -0.77 -2.76
CA ILE A 95 14.77 0.35 -3.52
C ILE A 95 14.26 1.68 -2.94
N ILE A 96 12.95 1.77 -2.71
CA ILE A 96 12.34 2.97 -2.12
C ILE A 96 12.96 3.27 -0.76
N ALA A 97 13.12 2.28 0.12
CA ALA A 97 13.73 2.46 1.44
C ALA A 97 15.19 2.98 1.34
N LYS A 98 15.98 2.41 0.44
CA LYS A 98 17.37 2.85 0.18
C LYS A 98 17.43 4.29 -0.36
N GLU A 99 16.58 4.63 -1.31
CA GLU A 99 16.54 6.00 -1.86
C GLU A 99 16.02 7.00 -0.81
N CYS A 100 15.01 6.66 -0.02
CA CYS A 100 14.56 7.50 1.09
C CYS A 100 15.68 7.77 2.10
N SER A 101 16.47 6.76 2.45
CA SER A 101 17.64 6.92 3.32
C SER A 101 18.67 7.88 2.74
N LYS A 102 19.03 7.74 1.46
CA LYS A 102 19.96 8.66 0.77
C LYS A 102 19.47 10.10 0.72
N LEU A 103 18.17 10.29 0.53
CA LEU A 103 17.53 11.60 0.43
C LEU A 103 17.15 12.21 1.78
N ASN A 104 17.32 11.47 2.88
CA ASN A 104 16.81 11.80 4.21
C ASN A 104 15.27 12.03 4.22
N SER A 105 14.55 11.32 3.36
CA SER A 105 13.09 11.36 3.28
C SER A 105 12.47 10.48 4.36
N PHE A 106 11.31 10.89 4.88
CA PHE A 106 10.52 10.03 5.78
C PHE A 106 9.71 9.03 4.96
N LEU A 107 9.82 7.73 5.28
CA LEU A 107 9.11 6.65 4.58
C LEU A 107 7.94 6.14 5.43
N VAL A 108 6.72 6.29 4.93
CA VAL A 108 5.53 5.60 5.46
C VAL A 108 5.28 4.38 4.58
N TYR A 109 5.49 3.19 5.14
CA TYR A 109 5.18 1.93 4.46
C TYR A 109 3.85 1.37 4.95
N VAL A 110 2.89 1.22 4.04
CA VAL A 110 1.59 0.64 4.38
C VAL A 110 1.66 -0.87 4.21
N SER A 111 1.57 -1.56 5.33
CA SER A 111 1.56 -3.02 5.46
C SER A 111 0.13 -3.54 5.70
N THR A 112 -0.01 -4.74 6.18
CA THR A 112 -1.27 -5.48 6.32
C THR A 112 -1.31 -6.27 7.62
N ASP A 113 -2.51 -6.55 8.12
CA ASP A 113 -2.78 -7.52 9.18
C ASP A 113 -2.50 -8.98 8.78
N TYR A 114 -2.41 -9.27 7.47
CA TYR A 114 -2.00 -10.59 6.95
C TYR A 114 -0.57 -11.03 7.33
N VAL A 115 0.19 -10.18 8.01
CA VAL A 115 1.47 -10.56 8.63
C VAL A 115 1.27 -11.44 9.87
N PHE A 116 0.05 -11.51 10.39
CA PHE A 116 -0.34 -12.36 11.52
C PHE A 116 -1.13 -13.58 11.06
N ASP A 117 -1.19 -14.61 11.91
CA ASP A 117 -1.93 -15.85 11.63
C ASP A 117 -3.43 -15.81 12.00
N GLY A 118 -3.87 -14.77 12.69
CA GLY A 118 -5.27 -14.61 13.09
C GLY A 118 -5.73 -15.47 14.28
N ASN A 119 -4.83 -16.24 14.91
CA ASN A 119 -5.21 -17.17 15.98
C ASN A 119 -5.62 -16.49 17.28
N LEU A 120 -5.02 -15.34 17.62
CA LEU A 120 -5.23 -14.69 18.92
C LEU A 120 -6.23 -13.53 18.85
N GLY A 121 -6.27 -12.80 17.73
CA GLY A 121 -6.98 -11.52 17.64
C GLY A 121 -6.34 -10.41 18.49
N MET A 122 -6.77 -9.17 18.31
CA MET A 122 -6.28 -8.00 19.05
C MET A 122 -4.75 -7.86 19.06
N TYR A 123 -4.11 -8.20 17.94
CA TYR A 123 -2.66 -8.12 17.79
C TYR A 123 -2.13 -6.71 17.98
N LYS A 124 -0.96 -6.63 18.64
CA LYS A 124 -0.18 -5.41 18.82
C LYS A 124 0.98 -5.35 17.82
N GLU A 125 1.61 -4.19 17.73
CA GLU A 125 2.69 -3.94 16.78
C GLU A 125 3.92 -4.82 16.99
N ASP A 126 4.19 -5.24 18.23
CA ASP A 126 5.33 -6.05 18.66
C ASP A 126 5.01 -7.55 18.80
N ASP A 127 3.78 -7.97 18.54
CA ASP A 127 3.41 -9.37 18.56
C ASP A 127 4.13 -10.15 17.44
N ILE A 128 4.35 -11.43 17.68
CA ILE A 128 5.03 -12.33 16.74
C ILE A 128 4.22 -12.44 15.45
N THR A 129 4.85 -12.11 14.35
CA THR A 129 4.28 -12.27 13.01
C THR A 129 4.40 -13.70 12.52
N ASN A 130 3.34 -14.23 11.90
CA ASN A 130 3.27 -15.57 11.33
C ASN A 130 2.32 -15.59 10.14
N PRO A 131 2.72 -15.03 8.97
CA PRO A 131 1.85 -14.96 7.79
C PRO A 131 1.50 -16.35 7.28
N LEU A 132 0.23 -16.56 6.91
CA LEU A 132 -0.27 -17.86 6.43
C LEU A 132 -0.21 -18.00 4.90
N GLY A 133 0.11 -16.92 4.17
CA GLY A 133 0.13 -16.93 2.72
C GLY A 133 1.14 -15.94 2.16
N PHE A 134 1.48 -16.13 0.87
CA PHE A 134 2.56 -15.39 0.22
C PHE A 134 2.36 -13.88 0.16
N TYR A 135 1.10 -13.41 0.11
CA TYR A 135 0.83 -11.97 0.24
C TYR A 135 1.37 -11.42 1.57
N GLY A 136 0.97 -12.04 2.69
CA GLY A 136 1.45 -11.68 4.02
C GLY A 136 2.97 -11.79 4.14
N GLU A 137 3.57 -12.90 3.66
CA GLU A 137 5.02 -13.10 3.63
C GLU A 137 5.74 -11.98 2.88
N SER A 138 5.30 -11.66 1.67
CA SER A 138 5.91 -10.61 0.84
C SER A 138 5.81 -9.22 1.45
N LYS A 139 4.71 -8.92 2.16
CA LYS A 139 4.52 -7.66 2.89
C LYS A 139 5.38 -7.61 4.15
N LEU A 140 5.49 -8.71 4.89
CA LEU A 140 6.38 -8.81 6.04
C LEU A 140 7.86 -8.65 5.65
N GLU A 141 8.29 -9.25 4.55
CA GLU A 141 9.63 -9.01 4.00
C GLU A 141 9.81 -7.53 3.61
N GLY A 142 8.76 -6.88 3.10
CA GLY A 142 8.74 -5.43 2.88
C GLY A 142 8.94 -4.63 4.18
N GLU A 143 8.34 -5.02 5.30
CA GLU A 143 8.57 -4.41 6.61
C GLU A 143 10.05 -4.53 7.03
N LYS A 144 10.62 -5.73 6.91
CA LYS A 144 12.02 -5.99 7.26
C LYS A 144 13.00 -5.14 6.42
N VAL A 145 12.75 -4.99 5.12
CA VAL A 145 13.63 -4.16 4.29
C VAL A 145 13.50 -2.67 4.62
N VAL A 146 12.32 -2.19 5.00
CA VAL A 146 12.14 -0.82 5.48
C VAL A 146 12.93 -0.59 6.77
N GLN A 147 12.82 -1.48 7.74
CA GLN A 147 13.55 -1.42 9.01
C GLN A 147 15.07 -1.46 8.81
N ASN A 148 15.55 -2.25 7.85
CA ASN A 148 16.99 -2.44 7.61
C ASN A 148 17.63 -1.32 6.79
N PHE A 149 16.90 -0.70 5.88
CA PHE A 149 17.48 0.22 4.89
C PHE A 149 17.00 1.66 5.01
N SER A 150 15.88 1.95 5.68
CA SER A 150 15.41 3.32 5.89
C SER A 150 15.85 3.84 7.26
N THR A 151 16.28 5.11 7.31
CA THR A 151 16.68 5.77 8.55
C THR A 151 15.50 6.41 9.28
N ASN A 152 14.53 6.93 8.52
CA ASN A 152 13.34 7.60 9.04
C ASN A 152 12.09 6.94 8.46
N TRP A 153 11.38 6.17 9.25
CA TRP A 153 10.26 5.40 8.74
C TRP A 153 9.13 5.19 9.76
N CYS A 154 7.97 4.85 9.22
CA CYS A 154 6.82 4.31 9.95
C CYS A 154 6.22 3.17 9.14
N ILE A 155 5.88 2.06 9.79
CA ILE A 155 5.12 0.96 9.21
C ILE A 155 3.69 1.06 9.73
N ALA A 156 2.72 1.20 8.82
CA ALA A 156 1.31 1.25 9.15
C ALA A 156 0.63 -0.04 8.66
N ARG A 157 0.33 -0.97 9.56
CA ARG A 157 -0.45 -2.16 9.26
C ARG A 157 -1.93 -1.80 9.20
N THR A 158 -2.59 -2.10 8.09
CA THR A 158 -4.01 -1.84 7.89
C THR A 158 -4.76 -3.14 7.65
N SER A 159 -6.02 -3.19 8.04
CA SER A 159 -6.91 -4.32 7.78
C SER A 159 -8.11 -3.87 6.96
N THR A 160 -8.41 -4.60 5.91
CA THR A 160 -9.64 -4.47 5.09
C THR A 160 -10.08 -3.00 4.87
N PRO A 161 -9.28 -2.17 4.19
CA PRO A 161 -9.65 -0.78 3.96
C PRO A 161 -10.93 -0.70 3.11
N PHE A 162 -11.84 0.19 3.50
CA PHE A 162 -13.07 0.41 2.77
C PHE A 162 -13.32 1.90 2.53
N GLY A 163 -14.13 2.21 1.53
CA GLY A 163 -14.45 3.59 1.16
C GLY A 163 -15.05 3.65 -0.24
N LEU A 164 -15.35 4.87 -0.68
CA LEU A 164 -15.87 5.12 -2.02
C LEU A 164 -14.74 5.27 -3.03
N HIS A 165 -14.83 4.51 -4.11
CA HIS A 165 -13.90 4.61 -5.24
C HIS A 165 -14.64 4.44 -6.57
N PRO A 166 -14.33 5.22 -7.61
CA PRO A 166 -15.07 5.18 -8.88
C PRO A 166 -15.10 3.81 -9.57
N THR A 167 -13.99 3.06 -9.46
CA THR A 167 -13.81 1.80 -10.21
C THR A 167 -13.44 0.60 -9.33
N LYS A 168 -12.93 0.84 -8.11
CA LYS A 168 -12.54 -0.24 -7.19
C LYS A 168 -13.62 -0.43 -6.13
N LYS A 169 -14.09 -1.65 -5.98
CA LYS A 169 -15.13 -1.99 -5.01
C LYS A 169 -14.49 -2.54 -3.74
N SER A 170 -14.77 -1.90 -2.61
CA SER A 170 -14.52 -2.49 -1.31
C SER A 170 -15.60 -3.53 -0.99
N PHE A 171 -15.32 -4.44 -0.04
CA PHE A 171 -16.27 -5.47 0.37
C PHE A 171 -17.65 -4.89 0.75
N PRO A 172 -17.78 -3.84 1.59
CA PRO A 172 -19.09 -3.25 1.90
C PRO A 172 -19.83 -2.74 0.66
N MET A 173 -19.12 -2.13 -0.29
CA MET A 173 -19.76 -1.65 -1.54
C MET A 173 -20.24 -2.80 -2.41
N TRP A 174 -19.48 -3.89 -2.46
CA TRP A 174 -19.90 -5.13 -3.15
C TRP A 174 -21.16 -5.72 -2.52
N VAL A 175 -21.25 -5.77 -1.18
CA VAL A 175 -22.44 -6.24 -0.46
C VAL A 175 -23.64 -5.36 -0.80
N ILE A 176 -23.53 -4.02 -0.65
CA ILE A 176 -24.60 -3.08 -0.92
C ILE A 176 -25.15 -3.25 -2.34
N GLU A 177 -24.26 -3.29 -3.35
CA GLU A 177 -24.68 -3.43 -4.75
C GLU A 177 -25.42 -4.74 -5.04
N ASN A 178 -25.00 -5.85 -4.42
CA ASN A 178 -25.69 -7.13 -4.62
C ASN A 178 -27.05 -7.16 -3.93
N LEU A 179 -27.15 -6.62 -2.72
CA LEU A 179 -28.41 -6.51 -2.00
C LEU A 179 -29.40 -5.60 -2.74
N GLN A 180 -28.96 -4.47 -3.28
CA GLN A 180 -29.81 -3.60 -4.11
C GLN A 180 -30.34 -4.31 -5.37
N LYS A 181 -29.59 -5.27 -5.90
CA LYS A 181 -30.00 -6.10 -7.04
C LYS A 181 -30.77 -7.37 -6.62
N GLN A 182 -31.09 -7.50 -5.33
CA GLN A 182 -31.75 -8.67 -4.74
C GLN A 182 -31.03 -10.00 -5.08
N LYS A 183 -29.70 -9.95 -5.16
CA LYS A 183 -28.88 -11.14 -5.42
C LYS A 183 -28.50 -11.80 -4.11
N GLN A 184 -28.59 -13.12 -4.09
CA GLN A 184 -27.97 -13.92 -3.03
C GLN A 184 -26.46 -13.75 -3.10
N ILE A 185 -25.82 -13.62 -1.94
CA ILE A 185 -24.37 -13.56 -1.80
C ILE A 185 -23.93 -14.67 -0.85
N ASP A 186 -22.85 -15.34 -1.21
CA ASP A 186 -22.18 -16.31 -0.35
C ASP A 186 -20.99 -15.61 0.31
N VAL A 187 -20.86 -15.73 1.62
CA VAL A 187 -19.79 -15.11 2.41
C VAL A 187 -19.09 -16.14 3.26
N LEU A 188 -17.81 -15.93 3.50
CA LEU A 188 -17.03 -16.73 4.44
C LEU A 188 -17.49 -16.41 5.87
N ILE A 189 -17.63 -17.44 6.72
CA ILE A 189 -18.09 -17.29 8.11
C ILE A 189 -16.95 -17.47 9.13
N ASP A 190 -15.76 -17.81 8.67
CA ASP A 190 -14.56 -18.12 9.45
C ASP A 190 -13.45 -17.06 9.26
N GLN A 191 -13.72 -15.99 8.52
CA GLN A 191 -12.79 -14.89 8.34
C GLN A 191 -13.22 -13.66 9.14
N PHE A 192 -12.38 -13.25 10.09
CA PHE A 192 -12.58 -12.07 10.93
C PHE A 192 -11.59 -10.97 10.55
N THR A 193 -12.06 -9.75 10.38
CA THR A 193 -11.22 -8.60 10.02
C THR A 193 -11.61 -7.37 10.84
N SER A 194 -10.68 -6.43 11.00
CA SER A 194 -10.94 -5.11 11.59
C SER A 194 -11.01 -4.06 10.49
N PRO A 195 -12.21 -3.68 10.00
CA PRO A 195 -12.31 -2.77 8.86
C PRO A 195 -11.68 -1.41 9.15
N THR A 196 -10.91 -0.88 8.22
CA THR A 196 -10.28 0.45 8.27
C THR A 196 -10.98 1.38 7.29
N TYR A 197 -11.53 2.51 7.79
CA TYR A 197 -12.15 3.56 6.96
C TYR A 197 -11.13 4.62 6.57
#